data_6a134c3f60b71a0e0a0bbbb23d06195a
#
_entry.id   6a134c3f60b71a0e0a0bbbb23d06195a
#
_cell.length_a   1.000
_cell.length_b   1.000
_cell.length_c   1.000
_cell.angle_alpha   90.00
_cell.angle_beta   90.00
_cell.angle_gamma   90.00
#
_symmetry.space_group_name_H-M   'P 1'
#
loop_
_entity.id
_entity.type
_entity.pdbx_description
1 polymer ?
#
loop_
_entity_poly.entity_id
_entity_poly.type
_entity_poly.pdbx_seq_one_letter_code
_entity_poly.pdbx_strand_id
1 'polypeptide(L)'
;MFKRKERGQNAMEFALVVTTAIIMFLGMVQFGMYLYGLSIVENATRNGARIGATSQGCTPCDATSAARSALQGQPVIRDAAVTVLAPGGVVGSTVRIRVTAHIPMIVPGGGTFGLGPLTTVSAESTFRQEGWRP
;
A
#
# COMPACT_ATOMS: atom_id res chain seq x y z
N MET A 1 -6.25 59.04 -5.33
CA MET A 1 -5.02 58.40 -4.82
C MET A 1 -5.32 57.12 -4.04
N PHE A 2 -6.29 56.29 -4.43
CA PHE A 2 -6.77 55.12 -3.66
C PHE A 2 -6.69 53.77 -4.38
N LYS A 3 -6.20 53.66 -5.63
CA LYS A 3 -6.13 52.41 -6.40
C LYS A 3 -4.99 51.43 -6.02
N ARG A 4 -4.05 51.82 -5.15
CA ARG A 4 -2.92 50.94 -4.77
C ARG A 4 -3.27 49.88 -3.70
N LYS A 5 -4.23 50.12 -2.82
CA LYS A 5 -4.63 49.22 -1.75
C LYS A 5 -5.38 48.00 -2.26
N GLU A 6 -6.24 48.15 -3.25
CA GLU A 6 -7.07 47.06 -3.79
C GLU A 6 -6.24 45.99 -4.54
N ARG A 7 -5.15 46.39 -5.22
CA ARG A 7 -4.25 45.45 -5.92
C ARG A 7 -3.51 44.51 -4.96
N GLY A 8 -3.13 44.98 -3.78
CA GLY A 8 -2.45 44.18 -2.78
C GLY A 8 -3.40 43.17 -2.09
N GLN A 9 -4.64 43.55 -1.86
CA GLN A 9 -5.66 42.69 -1.27
C GLN A 9 -6.01 41.52 -2.18
N ASN A 10 -6.24 41.77 -3.46
CA ASN A 10 -6.54 40.74 -4.45
C ASN A 10 -5.36 39.74 -4.62
N ALA A 11 -4.13 40.21 -4.55
CA ALA A 11 -2.96 39.34 -4.62
C ALA A 11 -2.83 38.44 -3.40
N MET A 12 -3.16 38.93 -2.21
CA MET A 12 -3.13 38.12 -0.98
C MET A 12 -4.25 37.07 -0.98
N GLU A 13 -5.45 37.43 -1.40
CA GLU A 13 -6.58 36.50 -1.53
C GLU A 13 -6.28 35.40 -2.55
N PHE A 14 -5.73 35.77 -3.71
CA PHE A 14 -5.30 34.79 -4.72
C PHE A 14 -4.23 33.83 -4.19
N ALA A 15 -3.21 34.34 -3.47
CA ALA A 15 -2.17 33.51 -2.89
C ALA A 15 -2.73 32.49 -1.89
N LEU A 16 -3.71 32.89 -1.08
CA LEU A 16 -4.36 32.01 -0.11
C LEU A 16 -5.19 30.90 -0.81
N VAL A 17 -5.96 31.27 -1.81
CA VAL A 17 -6.76 30.31 -2.60
C VAL A 17 -5.87 29.29 -3.33
N VAL A 18 -4.82 29.78 -3.99
CA VAL A 18 -3.88 28.90 -4.72
C VAL A 18 -3.15 27.95 -3.77
N THR A 19 -2.69 28.43 -2.63
CA THR A 19 -2.02 27.57 -1.62
C THR A 19 -2.97 26.49 -1.12
N THR A 20 -4.20 26.83 -0.81
CA THR A 20 -5.21 25.87 -0.38
C THR A 20 -5.50 24.83 -1.48
N ALA A 21 -5.65 25.28 -2.72
CA ALA A 21 -5.87 24.38 -3.86
C ALA A 21 -4.71 23.40 -4.07
N ILE A 22 -3.46 23.86 -3.95
CA ILE A 22 -2.27 23.01 -4.06
C ILE A 22 -2.25 21.95 -2.95
N ILE A 23 -2.54 22.33 -1.71
CA ILE A 23 -2.59 21.36 -0.59
C ILE A 23 -3.67 20.32 -0.82
N MET A 24 -4.86 20.72 -1.25
CA MET A 24 -5.94 19.78 -1.59
C MET A 24 -5.54 18.83 -2.73
N PHE A 25 -4.91 19.35 -3.78
CA PHE A 25 -4.44 18.55 -4.90
C PHE A 25 -3.39 17.51 -4.47
N LEU A 26 -2.39 17.93 -3.68
CA LEU A 26 -1.39 17.00 -3.13
C LEU A 26 -2.03 15.94 -2.24
N GLY A 27 -3.04 16.29 -1.45
CA GLY A 27 -3.81 15.33 -0.65
C GLY A 27 -4.52 14.28 -1.50
N MET A 28 -5.14 14.69 -2.62
CA MET A 28 -5.77 13.76 -3.55
C MET A 28 -4.77 12.80 -4.20
N VAL A 29 -3.62 13.31 -4.62
CA VAL A 29 -2.54 12.48 -5.19
C VAL A 29 -2.03 11.48 -4.16
N GLN A 30 -1.79 11.91 -2.92
CA GLN A 30 -1.36 11.04 -1.83
C GLN A 30 -2.37 9.93 -1.54
N PHE A 31 -3.65 10.27 -1.50
CA PHE A 31 -4.73 9.31 -1.30
C PHE A 31 -4.81 8.28 -2.43
N GLY A 32 -4.68 8.74 -3.68
CA GLY A 32 -4.61 7.86 -4.84
C GLY A 32 -3.45 6.86 -4.78
N MET A 33 -2.26 7.33 -4.37
CA MET A 33 -1.10 6.46 -4.17
C MET A 33 -1.32 5.44 -3.06
N TYR A 34 -1.99 5.84 -1.97
CA TYR A 34 -2.34 4.94 -0.88
C TYR A 34 -3.27 3.81 -1.35
N LEU A 35 -4.36 4.16 -2.06
CA LEU A 35 -5.31 3.16 -2.58
C LEU A 35 -4.65 2.23 -3.61
N TYR A 36 -3.80 2.77 -4.47
CA TYR A 36 -3.05 1.98 -5.44
C TYR A 36 -2.09 1.00 -4.74
N GLY A 37 -1.32 1.46 -3.76
CA GLY A 37 -0.44 0.61 -2.97
C GLY A 37 -1.19 -0.48 -2.20
N LEU A 38 -2.35 -0.14 -1.62
CA LEU A 38 -3.21 -1.11 -0.93
C LEU A 38 -3.68 -2.20 -1.92
N SER A 39 -4.11 -1.83 -3.10
CA SER A 39 -4.53 -2.78 -4.15
C SER A 39 -3.39 -3.74 -4.55
N ILE A 40 -2.16 -3.24 -4.69
CA ILE A 40 -0.98 -4.07 -4.98
C ILE A 40 -0.73 -5.07 -3.85
N VAL A 41 -0.75 -4.62 -2.60
CA VAL A 41 -0.51 -5.46 -1.42
C VAL A 41 -1.59 -6.54 -1.29
N GLU A 42 -2.86 -6.19 -1.50
CA GLU A 42 -3.96 -7.15 -1.52
C GLU A 42 -3.79 -8.20 -2.62
N ASN A 43 -3.48 -7.79 -3.84
CA ASN A 43 -3.27 -8.71 -4.96
C ASN A 43 -2.09 -9.64 -4.72
N ALA A 44 -0.96 -9.13 -4.21
CA ALA A 44 0.19 -9.93 -3.85
C ALA A 44 -0.13 -10.97 -2.77
N THR A 45 -0.90 -10.55 -1.75
CA THR A 45 -1.32 -11.41 -0.65
C THR A 45 -2.24 -12.52 -1.13
N ARG A 46 -3.24 -12.19 -1.96
CA ARG A 46 -4.17 -13.18 -2.55
C ARG A 46 -3.45 -14.16 -3.46
N ASN A 47 -2.56 -13.65 -4.32
CA ASN A 47 -1.78 -14.50 -5.22
C ASN A 47 -0.87 -15.45 -4.46
N GLY A 48 -0.14 -14.96 -3.46
CA GLY A 48 0.72 -15.78 -2.62
C GLY A 48 -0.06 -16.86 -1.86
N ALA A 49 -1.18 -16.51 -1.23
CA ALA A 49 -2.00 -17.46 -0.50
C ALA A 49 -2.62 -18.53 -1.42
N ARG A 50 -3.03 -18.14 -2.63
CA ARG A 50 -3.57 -19.07 -3.64
C ARG A 50 -2.49 -20.05 -4.13
N ILE A 51 -1.31 -19.57 -4.48
CA ILE A 51 -0.21 -20.42 -4.95
C ILE A 51 0.24 -21.35 -3.81
N GLY A 52 0.34 -20.84 -2.59
CA GLY A 52 0.61 -21.68 -1.43
C GLY A 52 -0.43 -22.78 -1.23
N ALA A 53 -1.72 -22.47 -1.38
CA ALA A 53 -2.81 -23.43 -1.21
C ALA A 53 -2.80 -24.55 -2.27
N THR A 54 -2.27 -24.30 -3.46
CA THR A 54 -2.15 -25.29 -4.54
C THR A 54 -0.79 -25.98 -4.58
N SER A 55 0.18 -25.52 -3.77
CA SER A 55 1.52 -26.10 -3.72
C SER A 55 1.52 -27.52 -3.16
N GLN A 56 2.27 -28.39 -3.83
CA GLN A 56 2.50 -29.78 -3.38
C GLN A 56 3.86 -29.97 -2.69
N GLY A 57 4.70 -28.95 -2.73
CA GLY A 57 6.04 -28.95 -2.13
C GLY A 57 6.09 -28.19 -0.80
N CYS A 58 6.89 -27.13 -0.80
CA CYS A 58 6.98 -26.24 0.36
C CYS A 58 5.90 -25.15 0.28
N THR A 59 4.72 -25.40 0.81
CA THR A 59 3.59 -24.46 0.84
C THR A 59 3.99 -23.04 1.28
N PRO A 60 4.67 -22.85 2.42
CA PRO A 60 5.06 -21.51 2.86
C PRO A 60 6.14 -20.87 1.97
N CYS A 61 7.03 -21.68 1.35
CA CYS A 61 8.07 -21.15 0.45
C CYS A 61 7.42 -20.60 -0.82
N ASP A 62 6.51 -21.37 -1.42
CA ASP A 62 5.84 -21.01 -2.67
C ASP A 62 4.91 -19.83 -2.46
N ALA A 63 4.17 -19.79 -1.34
CA ALA A 63 3.35 -18.64 -0.95
C ALA A 63 4.18 -17.35 -0.82
N THR A 64 5.33 -17.45 -0.14
CA THR A 64 6.21 -16.31 0.09
C THR A 64 6.86 -15.83 -1.19
N SER A 65 7.36 -16.75 -2.03
CA SER A 65 8.00 -16.41 -3.30
C SER A 65 7.03 -15.74 -4.27
N ALA A 66 5.82 -16.26 -4.38
CA ALA A 66 4.77 -15.71 -5.24
C ALA A 66 4.31 -14.31 -4.77
N ALA A 67 4.14 -14.11 -3.46
CA ALA A 67 3.81 -12.80 -2.93
C ALA A 67 4.95 -11.78 -3.18
N ARG A 68 6.20 -12.17 -2.96
CA ARG A 68 7.37 -11.32 -3.21
C ARG A 68 7.52 -10.97 -4.69
N SER A 69 7.35 -11.92 -5.60
CA SER A 69 7.45 -11.66 -7.03
C SER A 69 6.39 -10.67 -7.52
N ALA A 70 5.17 -10.73 -6.95
CA ALA A 70 4.11 -9.77 -7.26
C ALA A 70 4.40 -8.34 -6.74
N LEU A 71 5.26 -8.20 -5.73
CA LEU A 71 5.67 -6.90 -5.17
C LEU A 71 6.90 -6.32 -5.85
N GLN A 72 7.67 -7.14 -6.57
CA GLN A 72 8.88 -6.69 -7.27
C GLN A 72 8.55 -5.72 -8.39
N GLY A 73 9.36 -4.67 -8.52
CA GLY A 73 9.21 -3.68 -9.58
C GLY A 73 8.10 -2.65 -9.37
N GLN A 74 7.43 -2.67 -8.22
CA GLN A 74 6.36 -1.71 -7.90
C GLN A 74 6.96 -0.41 -7.33
N PRO A 75 6.87 0.72 -8.07
CA PRO A 75 7.55 1.96 -7.67
C PRO A 75 6.99 2.60 -6.39
N VAL A 76 5.73 2.28 -6.06
CA VAL A 76 5.01 2.84 -4.90
C VAL A 76 5.25 2.03 -3.63
N ILE A 77 5.78 0.81 -3.73
CA ILE A 77 5.99 -0.08 -2.59
C ILE A 77 7.43 0.03 -2.09
N ARG A 78 7.57 0.25 -0.78
CA ARG A 78 8.86 0.25 -0.07
C ARG A 78 8.81 -0.77 1.07
N ASP A 79 9.94 -1.40 1.34
CA ASP A 79 10.16 -2.28 2.51
C ASP A 79 9.04 -3.30 2.72
N ALA A 80 8.68 -4.02 1.65
CA ALA A 80 7.62 -5.02 1.71
C ALA A 80 8.08 -6.26 2.48
N ALA A 81 7.33 -6.62 3.52
CA ALA A 81 7.53 -7.82 4.32
C ALA A 81 6.37 -8.80 4.10
N VAL A 82 6.71 -10.06 3.82
CA VAL A 82 5.75 -11.16 3.70
C VAL A 82 5.90 -12.07 4.90
N THR A 83 4.82 -12.24 5.66
CA THR A 83 4.77 -13.08 6.86
C THR A 83 3.77 -14.20 6.66
N VAL A 84 4.18 -15.45 6.89
CA VAL A 84 3.30 -16.60 6.89
C VAL A 84 2.72 -16.78 8.29
N LEU A 85 1.40 -16.64 8.41
CA LEU A 85 0.67 -16.78 9.67
C LEU A 85 0.19 -18.23 9.90
N ALA A 86 -0.16 -18.93 8.81
CA ALA A 86 -0.50 -20.35 8.84
C ALA A 86 0.15 -21.02 7.62
N PRO A 87 1.04 -22.00 7.83
CA PRO A 87 1.85 -22.56 6.75
C PRO A 87 1.09 -23.55 5.84
N GLY A 88 -0.07 -24.04 6.26
CA GLY A 88 -0.73 -25.11 5.54
C GLY A 88 0.04 -26.43 5.65
N GLY A 89 0.10 -27.18 4.56
CA GLY A 89 0.92 -28.42 4.43
C GLY A 89 0.11 -29.70 4.40
N VAL A 90 -1.14 -29.69 4.83
CA VAL A 90 -2.05 -30.84 4.78
C VAL A 90 -3.33 -30.43 4.05
N VAL A 91 -3.88 -31.35 3.24
CA VAL A 91 -5.17 -31.13 2.56
C VAL A 91 -6.24 -30.74 3.58
N GLY A 92 -6.94 -29.64 3.31
CA GLY A 92 -7.95 -29.09 4.19
C GLY A 92 -7.44 -28.11 5.25
N SER A 93 -6.12 -27.99 5.46
CA SER A 93 -5.54 -26.96 6.30
C SER A 93 -5.63 -25.58 5.62
N THR A 94 -5.41 -24.52 6.39
CA THR A 94 -5.45 -23.15 5.87
C THR A 94 -4.04 -22.61 5.64
N VAL A 95 -3.84 -21.99 4.50
CA VAL A 95 -2.67 -21.14 4.22
C VAL A 95 -3.06 -19.70 4.45
N ARG A 96 -2.38 -19.03 5.38
CA ARG A 96 -2.63 -17.63 5.70
C ARG A 96 -1.35 -16.86 5.62
N ILE A 97 -1.34 -15.82 4.80
CA ILE A 97 -0.20 -14.91 4.68
C ILE A 97 -0.64 -13.48 4.92
N ARG A 98 0.28 -12.70 5.45
CA ARG A 98 0.15 -11.26 5.61
C ARG A 98 1.28 -10.59 4.86
N VAL A 99 0.94 -9.59 4.08
CA VAL A 99 1.91 -8.69 3.44
C VAL A 99 1.77 -7.32 4.08
N THR A 100 2.90 -6.77 4.51
CA THR A 100 2.99 -5.40 5.03
C THR A 100 3.97 -4.65 4.17
N ALA A 101 3.62 -3.44 3.77
CA ALA A 101 4.47 -2.59 2.95
C ALA A 101 4.33 -1.13 3.34
N HIS A 102 5.30 -0.31 2.94
CA HIS A 102 5.31 1.12 3.18
C HIS A 102 5.12 1.88 1.87
N ILE A 103 4.30 2.92 1.92
CA ILE A 103 4.05 3.84 0.81
C ILE A 103 4.67 5.18 1.15
N PRO A 104 5.52 5.76 0.27
CA PRO A 104 6.16 7.04 0.52
C PRO A 104 5.14 8.17 0.55
N MET A 105 5.30 9.10 1.49
CA MET A 105 4.53 10.33 1.52
C MET A 105 5.19 11.40 0.65
N ILE A 106 4.40 12.00 -0.23
CA ILE A 106 4.84 13.12 -1.09
C ILE A 106 4.59 14.47 -0.39
N VAL A 107 3.62 14.53 0.53
CA VAL A 107 3.23 15.79 1.18
C VAL A 107 4.35 16.26 2.11
N PRO A 108 4.97 17.43 1.84
CA PRO A 108 5.99 18.00 2.71
C PRO A 108 5.39 18.29 4.10
N GLY A 109 6.09 17.92 5.16
CA GLY A 109 5.64 18.19 6.53
C GLY A 109 4.74 17.10 7.16
N GLY A 110 4.54 15.97 6.50
CA GLY A 110 3.81 14.84 7.08
C GLY A 110 4.33 14.41 8.45
N GLY A 111 5.64 14.51 8.69
CA GLY A 111 6.25 14.26 9.99
C GLY A 111 5.86 15.27 11.08
N THR A 112 5.52 16.51 10.71
CA THR A 112 5.11 17.58 11.64
C THR A 112 3.69 17.35 12.20
N PHE A 113 2.85 16.64 11.44
CA PHE A 113 1.49 16.27 11.86
C PHE A 113 1.38 14.87 12.46
N GLY A 114 2.50 14.25 12.85
CA GLY A 114 2.52 12.90 13.40
C GLY A 114 2.31 11.78 12.37
N LEU A 115 2.18 12.14 11.09
CA LEU A 115 2.21 11.21 9.98
C LEU A 115 3.67 10.99 9.63
N GLY A 116 4.22 9.82 9.91
CA GLY A 116 5.61 9.48 9.56
C GLY A 116 5.88 9.64 8.05
N PRO A 117 7.13 9.56 7.63
CA PRO A 117 7.53 9.70 6.22
C PRO A 117 6.98 8.60 5.31
N LEU A 118 6.42 7.55 5.89
CA LEU A 118 5.87 6.38 5.21
C LEU A 118 4.52 6.01 5.83
N THR A 119 3.55 5.70 5.00
CA THR A 119 2.28 5.12 5.43
C THR A 119 2.33 3.61 5.30
N THR A 120 2.04 2.90 6.37
CA THR A 120 2.02 1.44 6.38
C THR A 120 0.68 0.91 5.87
N VAL A 121 0.74 0.01 4.92
CA VAL A 121 -0.40 -0.77 4.44
C VAL A 121 -0.17 -2.25 4.71
N SER A 122 -1.21 -2.96 5.09
CA SER A 122 -1.15 -4.40 5.29
C SER A 122 -2.40 -5.07 4.79
N ALA A 123 -2.24 -6.25 4.20
CA ALA A 123 -3.33 -7.10 3.81
C ALA A 123 -3.07 -8.54 4.25
N GLU A 124 -4.15 -9.26 4.50
CA GLU A 124 -4.11 -10.65 4.90
C GLU A 124 -5.05 -11.46 4.03
N SER A 125 -4.60 -12.63 3.62
CA SER A 125 -5.42 -13.54 2.83
C SER A 125 -5.28 -14.96 3.35
N THR A 126 -6.41 -15.67 3.34
CA THR A 126 -6.51 -17.05 3.81
C THR A 126 -7.13 -17.89 2.72
N PHE A 127 -6.46 -18.97 2.35
CA PHE A 127 -6.99 -19.98 1.43
C PHE A 127 -6.91 -21.35 2.09
N ARG A 128 -7.91 -22.19 1.80
CA ARG A 128 -7.87 -23.59 2.19
C ARG A 128 -7.00 -24.34 1.22
N GLN A 129 -6.14 -25.20 1.73
CA GLN A 129 -5.29 -26.02 0.89
C GLN A 129 -6.13 -27.06 0.17
N GLU A 130 -6.15 -26.92 -1.14
CA GLU A 130 -6.77 -27.87 -2.07
C GLU A 130 -5.63 -28.65 -2.71
N GLY A 131 -5.66 -29.95 -2.64
CA GLY A 131 -4.64 -30.76 -3.28
C GLY A 131 -4.87 -32.22 -3.02
N TRP A 132 -4.49 -33.00 -4.01
CA TRP A 132 -4.44 -34.42 -3.95
C TRP A 132 -3.11 -34.82 -3.30
N ARG A 133 -3.11 -35.01 -2.00
CA ARG A 133 -2.04 -35.78 -1.35
C ARG A 133 -2.67 -37.07 -0.85
N PRO A 134 -2.22 -38.23 -1.38
CA PRO A 134 -2.58 -39.53 -0.80
C PRO A 134 -2.09 -39.60 0.63
#